data_c2d29742a1de4ed81b8b148e179d3eee
#
_entry.id   c2d29742a1de4ed81b8b148e179d3eee
#
_cell.length_a   1.000
_cell.length_b   1.000
_cell.length_c   1.000
_cell.angle_alpha   90.00
_cell.angle_beta   90.00
_cell.angle_gamma   90.00
#
_symmetry.space_group_name_H-M   'P 1'
#
loop_
_entity.id
_entity.type
_entity.pdbx_description
1 polymer ?
#
loop_
_entity_poly.entity_id
_entity_poly.type
_entity_poly.pdbx_seq_one_letter_code
_entity_poly.pdbx_strand_id
1 'polypeptide(L)'
;MKIVLALLLLLILAGPPAATAQAPLQLKAGSGVGPGNPVNDALYDLAKTLDQKSGGRIKLDVVISNGLAKGEAAHLEGAQLGTIDIVPIGSAPIGGMFETAYQALDLPFFWTSREQVWKVMDGPIGQELLKRMESKGVKGFCFGGGWGFRNMMVNKRPIVTPEDMRGLTVRVQESPTYVAFMKALGANPVPMPYVEVYLAMKQGTIDGMELPSFTMTSDKFQEVTKYYSLTRHSYPPIAYFMNMKRYASLSPELQKIMGESMQQACAAHRRLEVEKEKQDFEVMKKAGTKVNEVKDLRAFQALMKPVYASVEQQVGKEFMDRLTAAAQAAR
;
A
#
# COMPACT_ATOMS: atom_id res chain seq x y z
N MET A 1 -16.83 -29.33 87.62
CA MET A 1 -16.50 -28.08 86.85
C MET A 1 -15.97 -28.53 85.53
N LYS A 2 -16.85 -28.57 84.49
CA LYS A 2 -16.50 -29.02 83.11
C LYS A 2 -16.31 -27.77 82.22
N ILE A 3 -15.09 -27.58 81.71
CA ILE A 3 -14.79 -26.49 80.77
C ILE A 3 -15.02 -27.02 79.34
N VAL A 4 -16.01 -26.44 78.66
CA VAL A 4 -16.33 -26.76 77.25
C VAL A 4 -15.51 -25.80 76.41
N LEU A 5 -14.55 -26.33 75.65
CA LEU A 5 -13.71 -25.56 74.67
C LEU A 5 -14.44 -25.53 73.33
N ALA A 6 -14.98 -24.37 72.95
CA ALA A 6 -15.62 -24.15 71.64
C ALA A 6 -14.53 -23.81 70.59
N LEU A 7 -14.27 -24.70 69.62
CA LEU A 7 -13.46 -24.47 68.43
C LEU A 7 -14.30 -23.74 67.43
N LEU A 8 -14.00 -22.44 67.15
CA LEU A 8 -14.55 -21.70 66.05
C LEU A 8 -13.75 -22.06 64.78
N LEU A 9 -14.37 -22.80 63.87
CA LEU A 9 -13.81 -23.02 62.52
C LEU A 9 -14.04 -21.78 61.67
N LEU A 10 -12.97 -20.98 61.39
CA LEU A 10 -13.00 -19.91 60.40
C LEU A 10 -12.93 -20.54 58.98
N LEU A 11 -14.06 -20.63 58.29
CA LEU A 11 -14.07 -20.90 56.83
C LEU A 11 -13.57 -19.65 56.09
N ILE A 12 -12.31 -19.67 55.62
CA ILE A 12 -11.80 -18.68 54.67
C ILE A 12 -12.44 -19.01 53.33
N LEU A 13 -13.45 -18.28 52.90
CA LEU A 13 -13.97 -18.26 51.54
C LEU A 13 -12.88 -17.67 50.65
N ALA A 14 -12.04 -18.53 50.08
CA ALA A 14 -11.14 -18.12 48.97
C ALA A 14 -12.03 -17.79 47.77
N GLY A 15 -12.26 -16.51 47.54
CA GLY A 15 -12.88 -16.03 46.30
C GLY A 15 -12.08 -16.52 45.10
N PRO A 16 -12.70 -16.67 43.93
CA PRO A 16 -11.97 -17.05 42.72
C PRO A 16 -10.82 -16.09 42.50
N PRO A 17 -9.62 -16.57 42.09
CA PRO A 17 -8.49 -15.70 41.82
C PRO A 17 -8.93 -14.65 40.82
N ALA A 18 -8.77 -13.37 41.15
CA ALA A 18 -8.97 -12.27 40.21
C ALA A 18 -8.12 -12.57 38.98
N ALA A 19 -8.75 -12.77 37.84
CA ALA A 19 -8.05 -12.92 36.58
C ALA A 19 -7.15 -11.71 36.42
N THR A 20 -5.84 -11.91 36.53
CA THR A 20 -4.86 -10.86 36.29
C THR A 20 -5.05 -10.41 34.84
N ALA A 21 -5.61 -9.24 34.64
CA ALA A 21 -5.78 -8.66 33.30
C ALA A 21 -4.39 -8.59 32.66
N GLN A 22 -4.15 -9.44 31.67
CA GLN A 22 -2.89 -9.42 30.92
C GLN A 22 -2.73 -8.05 30.27
N ALA A 23 -1.54 -7.43 30.40
CA ALA A 23 -1.26 -6.15 29.79
C ALA A 23 -1.56 -6.21 28.25
N PRO A 24 -2.16 -5.16 27.70
CA PRO A 24 -2.47 -5.13 26.27
C PRO A 24 -1.24 -5.37 25.40
N LEU A 25 -1.40 -6.16 24.36
CA LEU A 25 -0.38 -6.34 23.33
C LEU A 25 -0.23 -5.03 22.56
N GLN A 26 0.95 -4.41 22.66
CA GLN A 26 1.26 -3.19 21.93
C GLN A 26 1.82 -3.57 20.55
N LEU A 27 1.20 -3.07 19.49
CA LEU A 27 1.64 -3.22 18.09
C LEU A 27 1.92 -1.84 17.51
N LYS A 28 2.79 -1.80 16.48
CA LYS A 28 3.09 -0.59 15.71
C LYS A 28 2.77 -0.80 14.24
N ALA A 29 2.01 0.11 13.65
CA ALA A 29 1.84 0.20 12.20
C ALA A 29 2.63 1.38 11.64
N GLY A 30 3.30 1.17 10.50
CA GLY A 30 4.07 2.21 9.81
C GLY A 30 3.55 2.51 8.42
N SER A 31 3.52 3.81 8.03
CA SER A 31 3.25 4.23 6.67
C SER A 31 4.15 5.39 6.24
N GLY A 32 4.47 5.44 4.94
CA GLY A 32 5.36 6.45 4.37
C GLY A 32 4.68 7.75 3.95
N VAL A 33 3.35 7.82 3.97
CA VAL A 33 2.59 8.95 3.42
C VAL A 33 2.08 9.90 4.49
N GLY A 34 1.78 11.14 4.06
CA GLY A 34 1.31 12.23 4.93
C GLY A 34 -0.13 12.09 5.42
N PRO A 35 -0.56 13.01 6.31
CA PRO A 35 -1.93 13.03 6.85
C PRO A 35 -2.99 13.17 5.75
N GLY A 36 -4.17 12.56 5.96
CA GLY A 36 -5.29 12.62 5.02
C GLY A 36 -5.14 11.72 3.81
N ASN A 37 -4.14 10.82 3.80
CA ASN A 37 -4.04 9.75 2.81
C ASN A 37 -4.93 8.57 3.23
N PRO A 38 -5.73 7.98 2.31
CA PRO A 38 -6.63 6.86 2.60
C PRO A 38 -5.98 5.67 3.30
N VAL A 39 -4.70 5.41 3.03
CA VAL A 39 -3.92 4.36 3.73
C VAL A 39 -3.85 4.61 5.23
N ASN A 40 -3.57 5.86 5.63
CA ASN A 40 -3.46 6.20 7.04
C ASN A 40 -4.83 6.13 7.74
N ASP A 41 -5.87 6.61 7.07
CA ASP A 41 -7.23 6.56 7.61
C ASP A 41 -7.68 5.11 7.82
N ALA A 42 -7.34 4.20 6.89
CA ALA A 42 -7.60 2.77 7.05
C ALA A 42 -6.79 2.13 8.20
N LEU A 43 -5.56 2.59 8.46
CA LEU A 43 -4.77 2.15 9.62
C LEU A 43 -5.36 2.64 10.94
N TYR A 44 -5.88 3.87 10.99
CA TYR A 44 -6.59 4.38 12.18
C TYR A 44 -7.89 3.62 12.44
N ASP A 45 -8.65 3.28 11.38
CA ASP A 45 -9.82 2.40 11.49
C ASP A 45 -9.44 1.01 11.97
N LEU A 46 -8.32 0.45 11.50
CA LEU A 46 -7.77 -0.82 11.98
C LEU A 46 -7.46 -0.76 13.48
N ALA A 47 -6.78 0.30 13.93
CA ALA A 47 -6.43 0.48 15.34
C ALA A 47 -7.68 0.49 16.24
N LYS A 48 -8.70 1.25 15.84
CA LYS A 48 -9.99 1.30 16.54
C LYS A 48 -10.70 -0.04 16.55
N THR A 49 -10.72 -0.74 15.41
CA THR A 49 -11.39 -2.04 15.27
C THR A 49 -10.71 -3.11 16.10
N LEU A 50 -9.39 -3.16 16.12
CA LEU A 50 -8.60 -4.10 16.93
C LEU A 50 -8.84 -3.87 18.42
N ASP A 51 -8.81 -2.63 18.88
CA ASP A 51 -9.10 -2.30 20.27
C ASP A 51 -10.50 -2.78 20.70
N GLN A 52 -11.51 -2.43 19.91
CA GLN A 52 -12.90 -2.79 20.18
C GLN A 52 -13.13 -4.32 20.16
N LYS A 53 -12.73 -5.00 19.08
CA LYS A 53 -12.97 -6.44 18.92
C LYS A 53 -12.17 -7.31 19.88
N SER A 54 -10.97 -6.85 20.26
CA SER A 54 -10.16 -7.59 21.25
C SER A 54 -10.52 -7.29 22.69
N GLY A 55 -11.48 -6.39 22.96
CA GLY A 55 -11.79 -5.94 24.32
C GLY A 55 -10.59 -5.24 24.97
N GLY A 56 -9.83 -4.45 24.23
CA GLY A 56 -8.66 -3.71 24.71
C GLY A 56 -7.37 -4.54 24.81
N ARG A 57 -7.39 -5.83 24.43
CA ARG A 57 -6.21 -6.72 24.51
C ARG A 57 -5.17 -6.43 23.42
N ILE A 58 -5.54 -5.78 22.30
CA ILE A 58 -4.62 -5.32 21.25
C ILE A 58 -4.76 -3.81 21.14
N LYS A 59 -3.62 -3.12 21.22
CA LYS A 59 -3.47 -1.68 20.96
C LYS A 59 -2.54 -1.50 19.78
N LEU A 60 -2.94 -0.73 18.78
CA LEU A 60 -2.13 -0.43 17.60
C LEU A 60 -1.78 1.05 17.59
N ASP A 61 -0.49 1.35 17.68
CA ASP A 61 0.07 2.68 17.48
C ASP A 61 0.37 2.88 15.98
N VAL A 62 -0.22 3.92 15.39
CA VAL A 62 -0.08 4.22 13.96
C VAL A 62 0.87 5.39 13.77
N VAL A 63 2.03 5.13 13.18
CA VAL A 63 3.08 6.12 12.91
C VAL A 63 3.16 6.36 11.40
N ILE A 64 2.84 7.58 10.99
CA ILE A 64 2.77 7.99 9.58
C ILE A 64 4.01 8.80 9.15
N SER A 65 4.03 9.24 7.89
CA SER A 65 5.04 10.18 7.34
C SER A 65 6.48 9.70 7.51
N ASN A 66 6.73 8.41 7.27
CA ASN A 66 8.06 7.79 7.42
C ASN A 66 8.64 7.84 8.85
N GLY A 67 7.79 7.96 9.87
CA GLY A 67 8.24 8.07 11.26
C GLY A 67 8.93 6.81 11.82
N LEU A 68 8.67 5.62 11.26
CA LEU A 68 9.33 4.36 11.66
C LEU A 68 10.46 3.93 10.73
N ALA A 69 10.35 4.23 9.42
CA ALA A 69 11.34 3.84 8.41
C ALA A 69 11.24 4.78 7.21
N LYS A 70 12.31 4.90 6.41
CA LYS A 70 12.35 5.77 5.23
C LYS A 70 11.97 5.00 3.96
N GLY A 71 10.74 5.20 3.48
CA GLY A 71 10.22 4.57 2.27
C GLY A 71 9.59 3.19 2.51
N GLU A 72 8.82 2.71 1.52
CA GLU A 72 8.02 1.48 1.65
C GLU A 72 8.89 0.22 1.78
N ALA A 73 10.02 0.16 1.07
CA ALA A 73 10.96 -0.95 1.17
C ALA A 73 11.49 -1.11 2.59
N ALA A 74 11.94 -0.03 3.23
CA ALA A 74 12.43 -0.06 4.60
C ALA A 74 11.31 -0.37 5.63
N HIS A 75 10.06 0.02 5.35
CA HIS A 75 8.90 -0.40 6.16
C HIS A 75 8.69 -1.91 6.08
N LEU A 76 8.77 -2.50 4.87
CA LEU A 76 8.61 -3.95 4.69
C LEU A 76 9.76 -4.73 5.35
N GLU A 77 11.01 -4.25 5.21
CA GLU A 77 12.16 -4.82 5.93
C GLU A 77 11.95 -4.74 7.46
N GLY A 78 11.45 -3.61 7.95
CA GLY A 78 11.09 -3.46 9.37
C GLY A 78 10.05 -4.48 9.83
N ALA A 79 9.06 -4.78 8.97
CA ALA A 79 8.07 -5.82 9.25
C ALA A 79 8.69 -7.23 9.22
N GLN A 80 9.63 -7.52 8.30
CA GLN A 80 10.36 -8.80 8.29
C GLN A 80 11.18 -8.99 9.56
N LEU A 81 11.89 -7.95 10.00
CA LEU A 81 12.74 -7.96 11.20
C LEU A 81 11.95 -7.88 12.51
N GLY A 82 10.69 -7.43 12.47
CA GLY A 82 9.83 -7.27 13.64
C GLY A 82 10.03 -5.96 14.41
N THR A 83 10.67 -4.96 13.82
CA THR A 83 10.75 -3.59 14.35
C THR A 83 9.48 -2.80 14.10
N ILE A 84 8.72 -3.20 13.08
CA ILE A 84 7.37 -2.73 12.75
C ILE A 84 6.46 -3.96 12.70
N ASP A 85 5.27 -3.88 13.29
CA ASP A 85 4.37 -5.04 13.31
C ASP A 85 3.49 -5.12 12.06
N ILE A 86 2.94 -4.00 11.59
CA ILE A 86 1.97 -3.93 10.50
C ILE A 86 2.38 -2.86 9.49
N VAL A 87 2.34 -3.21 8.20
CA VAL A 87 2.68 -2.29 7.10
C VAL A 87 1.77 -2.49 5.88
N PRO A 88 1.21 -1.40 5.33
CA PRO A 88 0.64 -1.38 3.99
C PRO A 88 1.74 -1.06 2.97
N ILE A 89 1.94 -1.92 1.97
CA ILE A 89 3.01 -1.78 0.98
C ILE A 89 2.44 -1.93 -0.43
N GLY A 90 2.80 -1.01 -1.33
CA GLY A 90 2.45 -1.08 -2.75
C GLY A 90 3.18 -2.20 -3.49
N SER A 91 2.60 -2.65 -4.61
CA SER A 91 3.18 -3.72 -5.43
C SER A 91 4.60 -3.42 -5.94
N ALA A 92 4.90 -2.16 -6.26
CA ALA A 92 6.17 -1.79 -6.89
C ALA A 92 7.41 -2.10 -6.04
N PRO A 93 7.55 -1.66 -4.78
CA PRO A 93 8.70 -2.03 -3.94
C PRO A 93 8.72 -3.53 -3.62
N ILE A 94 7.55 -4.19 -3.49
CA ILE A 94 7.52 -5.64 -3.30
C ILE A 94 8.12 -6.33 -4.53
N GLY A 95 7.67 -5.98 -5.73
CA GLY A 95 8.14 -6.55 -7.00
C GLY A 95 9.60 -6.26 -7.31
N GLY A 96 10.07 -5.09 -6.91
CA GLY A 96 11.45 -4.67 -7.15
C GLY A 96 12.48 -5.34 -6.25
N MET A 97 12.12 -5.68 -5.00
CA MET A 97 13.11 -6.05 -3.99
C MET A 97 12.83 -7.37 -3.27
N PHE A 98 11.59 -7.86 -3.24
CA PHE A 98 11.21 -8.98 -2.36
C PHE A 98 10.61 -10.17 -3.09
N GLU A 99 9.64 -9.96 -3.98
CA GLU A 99 8.93 -11.03 -4.69
C GLU A 99 8.55 -10.59 -6.11
N THR A 100 9.32 -11.08 -7.07
CA THR A 100 9.30 -10.67 -8.48
C THR A 100 7.90 -10.72 -9.12
N ALA A 101 7.04 -11.67 -8.72
CA ALA A 101 5.68 -11.80 -9.28
C ALA A 101 4.82 -10.53 -9.14
N TYR A 102 5.09 -9.70 -8.13
CA TYR A 102 4.38 -8.43 -7.95
C TYR A 102 4.67 -7.40 -9.06
N GLN A 103 5.76 -7.54 -9.82
CA GLN A 103 6.05 -6.66 -10.96
C GLN A 103 4.96 -6.70 -12.03
N ALA A 104 4.27 -7.83 -12.18
CA ALA A 104 3.17 -7.96 -13.14
C ALA A 104 1.95 -7.10 -12.78
N LEU A 105 1.78 -6.74 -11.50
CA LEU A 105 0.69 -5.87 -11.06
C LEU A 105 0.89 -4.41 -11.48
N ASP A 106 2.13 -4.02 -11.77
CA ASP A 106 2.53 -2.66 -12.14
C ASP A 106 2.61 -2.43 -13.66
N LEU A 107 2.24 -3.44 -14.46
CA LEU A 107 2.27 -3.34 -15.92
C LEU A 107 1.45 -2.14 -16.39
N PRO A 108 2.03 -1.26 -17.23
CA PRO A 108 1.34 -0.06 -17.70
C PRO A 108 0.16 -0.44 -18.60
N PHE A 109 -0.98 0.22 -18.36
CA PHE A 109 -2.25 0.03 -19.09
C PHE A 109 -2.85 -1.38 -19.01
N PHE A 110 -2.41 -2.21 -18.05
CA PHE A 110 -2.93 -3.55 -17.84
C PHE A 110 -4.33 -3.51 -17.19
N TRP A 111 -4.48 -2.69 -16.16
CA TRP A 111 -5.72 -2.51 -15.44
C TRP A 111 -6.61 -1.46 -16.09
N THR A 112 -7.90 -1.76 -16.26
CA THR A 112 -8.87 -0.86 -16.88
C THR A 112 -9.79 -0.16 -15.88
N SER A 113 -9.94 -0.74 -14.67
CA SER A 113 -10.68 -0.14 -13.56
C SER A 113 -10.12 -0.64 -12.22
N ARG A 114 -10.41 0.07 -11.15
CA ARG A 114 -10.05 -0.34 -9.78
C ARG A 114 -10.82 -1.58 -9.35
N GLU A 115 -12.08 -1.68 -9.75
CA GLU A 115 -12.96 -2.82 -9.49
C GLU A 115 -12.39 -4.11 -10.08
N GLN A 116 -11.83 -4.03 -11.29
CA GLN A 116 -11.12 -5.14 -11.92
C GLN A 116 -9.93 -5.59 -11.06
N VAL A 117 -9.09 -4.65 -10.59
CA VAL A 117 -7.96 -4.97 -9.70
C VAL A 117 -8.46 -5.64 -8.44
N TRP A 118 -9.44 -5.05 -7.76
CA TRP A 118 -9.95 -5.57 -6.50
C TRP A 118 -10.49 -6.99 -6.66
N LYS A 119 -11.27 -7.25 -7.73
CA LYS A 119 -11.82 -8.58 -8.01
C LYS A 119 -10.73 -9.63 -8.24
N VAL A 120 -9.66 -9.28 -8.96
CA VAL A 120 -8.51 -10.19 -9.18
C VAL A 120 -7.73 -10.41 -7.90
N MET A 121 -7.48 -9.36 -7.12
CA MET A 121 -6.72 -9.44 -5.87
C MET A 121 -7.48 -10.15 -4.73
N ASP A 122 -8.80 -10.13 -4.73
CA ASP A 122 -9.63 -10.93 -3.80
C ASP A 122 -9.67 -12.41 -4.19
N GLY A 123 -9.33 -12.73 -5.44
CA GLY A 123 -9.34 -14.09 -6.00
C GLY A 123 -8.05 -14.87 -5.77
N PRO A 124 -7.89 -16.02 -6.47
CA PRO A 124 -6.76 -16.93 -6.29
C PRO A 124 -5.39 -16.29 -6.54
N ILE A 125 -5.28 -15.36 -7.49
CA ILE A 125 -4.03 -14.65 -7.80
C ILE A 125 -3.56 -13.84 -6.60
N GLY A 126 -4.45 -13.04 -6.00
CA GLY A 126 -4.09 -12.23 -4.83
C GLY A 126 -3.75 -13.10 -3.62
N GLN A 127 -4.49 -14.18 -3.38
CA GLN A 127 -4.20 -15.12 -2.28
C GLN A 127 -2.84 -15.79 -2.46
N GLU A 128 -2.49 -16.19 -3.69
CA GLU A 128 -1.17 -16.74 -4.01
C GLU A 128 -0.06 -15.74 -3.72
N LEU A 129 -0.21 -14.48 -4.17
CA LEU A 129 0.78 -13.43 -3.96
C LEU A 129 0.99 -13.13 -2.47
N LEU A 130 -0.09 -13.02 -1.69
CA LEU A 130 0.00 -12.83 -0.23
C LEU A 130 0.73 -14.00 0.44
N LYS A 131 0.45 -15.23 0.01
CA LYS A 131 1.08 -16.44 0.55
C LYS A 131 2.58 -16.52 0.23
N ARG A 132 3.01 -16.09 -0.96
CA ARG A 132 4.44 -16.06 -1.33
C ARG A 132 5.27 -15.20 -0.37
N MET A 133 4.68 -14.17 0.22
CA MET A 133 5.35 -13.30 1.19
C MET A 133 5.59 -13.95 2.56
N GLU A 134 4.92 -15.07 2.88
CA GLU A 134 5.15 -15.81 4.13
C GLU A 134 6.59 -16.34 4.22
N SER A 135 7.17 -16.81 3.11
CA SER A 135 8.58 -17.21 3.04
C SER A 135 9.56 -16.06 3.26
N LYS A 136 9.09 -14.82 3.14
CA LYS A 136 9.85 -13.59 3.39
C LYS A 136 9.65 -13.05 4.81
N GLY A 137 8.97 -13.79 5.69
CA GLY A 137 8.81 -13.45 7.10
C GLY A 137 7.64 -12.51 7.43
N VAL A 138 6.72 -12.29 6.49
CA VAL A 138 5.52 -11.48 6.71
C VAL A 138 4.26 -12.24 6.33
N LYS A 139 3.21 -12.11 7.15
CA LYS A 139 1.86 -12.61 6.90
C LYS A 139 1.08 -11.59 6.09
N GLY A 140 0.67 -11.96 4.88
CA GLY A 140 -0.26 -11.17 4.07
C GLY A 140 -1.72 -11.47 4.45
N PHE A 141 -2.56 -10.42 4.49
CA PHE A 141 -3.97 -10.53 4.87
C PHE A 141 -4.92 -10.22 3.73
N CYS A 142 -4.70 -9.12 3.04
CA CYS A 142 -5.58 -8.62 1.99
C CYS A 142 -4.86 -7.58 1.13
N PHE A 143 -5.46 -7.32 -0.03
CA PHE A 143 -5.19 -6.11 -0.79
C PHE A 143 -6.28 -5.07 -0.47
N GLY A 144 -5.87 -3.89 -0.04
CA GLY A 144 -6.75 -2.74 0.14
C GLY A 144 -7.12 -2.10 -1.20
N GLY A 145 -7.23 -0.76 -1.21
CA GLY A 145 -7.19 0.02 -2.44
C GLY A 145 -5.81 -0.05 -3.10
N GLY A 146 -5.59 0.85 -4.04
CA GLY A 146 -4.25 1.11 -4.54
C GLY A 146 -3.78 2.47 -4.03
N TRP A 147 -2.71 2.93 -4.65
CA TRP A 147 -2.38 4.35 -4.59
C TRP A 147 -3.31 5.19 -5.49
N GLY A 148 -4.36 4.61 -6.10
CA GLY A 148 -5.15 5.19 -7.19
C GLY A 148 -4.50 4.99 -8.56
N PHE A 149 -5.22 5.38 -9.62
CA PHE A 149 -4.62 5.42 -10.95
C PHE A 149 -3.50 6.48 -10.99
N ARG A 150 -2.34 6.04 -11.41
CA ARG A 150 -1.16 6.89 -11.52
C ARG A 150 -1.19 7.70 -12.82
N ASN A 151 -0.77 8.94 -12.71
CA ASN A 151 -0.79 9.92 -13.78
C ASN A 151 0.56 10.64 -13.86
N MET A 152 0.89 11.21 -15.04
CA MET A 152 2.12 11.97 -15.18
C MET A 152 1.98 13.35 -14.57
N MET A 153 2.93 13.73 -13.71
CA MET A 153 3.07 15.09 -13.19
C MET A 153 4.44 15.65 -13.53
N VAL A 154 4.46 16.75 -14.25
CA VAL A 154 5.69 17.31 -14.83
C VAL A 154 5.69 18.85 -14.82
N ASN A 155 6.87 19.46 -14.94
CA ASN A 155 7.04 20.92 -14.88
C ASN A 155 7.32 21.58 -16.24
N LYS A 156 7.78 20.82 -17.24
CA LYS A 156 8.19 21.42 -18.53
C LYS A 156 7.02 21.66 -19.49
N ARG A 157 6.18 20.66 -19.70
CA ARG A 157 5.03 20.69 -20.65
C ARG A 157 3.97 19.67 -20.25
N PRO A 158 2.70 19.86 -20.63
CA PRO A 158 1.69 18.83 -20.44
C PRO A 158 2.03 17.59 -21.27
N ILE A 159 1.68 16.42 -20.79
CA ILE A 159 1.82 15.16 -21.53
C ILE A 159 0.50 14.86 -22.23
N VAL A 160 0.53 14.84 -23.56
CA VAL A 160 -0.62 14.56 -24.42
C VAL A 160 -0.33 13.36 -25.33
N THR A 161 0.92 13.23 -25.77
CA THR A 161 1.44 12.14 -26.59
C THR A 161 2.69 11.53 -25.97
N PRO A 162 3.12 10.32 -26.37
CA PRO A 162 4.37 9.72 -25.89
C PRO A 162 5.61 10.60 -26.16
N GLU A 163 5.61 11.35 -27.24
CA GLU A 163 6.71 12.24 -27.64
C GLU A 163 6.96 13.33 -26.61
N ASP A 164 5.92 13.74 -25.87
CA ASP A 164 6.04 14.73 -24.80
C ASP A 164 6.90 14.23 -23.62
N MET A 165 7.09 12.93 -23.49
CA MET A 165 7.93 12.31 -22.48
C MET A 165 9.42 12.32 -22.85
N ARG A 166 9.76 12.48 -24.13
CA ARG A 166 11.15 12.38 -24.59
C ARG A 166 12.07 13.37 -23.90
N GLY A 167 13.17 12.83 -23.36
CA GLY A 167 14.23 13.59 -22.71
C GLY A 167 13.87 14.18 -21.35
N LEU A 168 12.66 13.93 -20.82
CA LEU A 168 12.33 14.33 -19.47
C LEU A 168 13.05 13.43 -18.45
N THR A 169 13.63 14.03 -17.43
CA THR A 169 14.16 13.31 -16.27
C THR A 169 13.03 13.09 -15.30
N VAL A 170 12.57 11.83 -15.21
CA VAL A 170 11.37 11.48 -14.45
C VAL A 170 11.72 10.53 -13.32
N ARG A 171 11.39 10.92 -12.11
CA ARG A 171 11.50 10.00 -10.97
C ARG A 171 10.53 8.83 -11.15
N VAL A 172 11.02 7.65 -10.84
CA VAL A 172 10.20 6.42 -10.77
C VAL A 172 10.37 5.76 -9.40
N GLN A 173 9.41 4.92 -9.06
CA GLN A 173 9.56 4.00 -7.94
C GLN A 173 10.74 3.05 -8.19
N GLU A 174 11.30 2.47 -7.14
CA GLU A 174 12.41 1.52 -7.20
C GLU A 174 11.91 0.15 -7.71
N SER A 175 11.44 0.16 -8.96
CA SER A 175 10.85 -0.99 -9.65
C SER A 175 11.36 -1.08 -11.08
N PRO A 176 11.86 -2.26 -11.52
CA PRO A 176 12.30 -2.49 -12.90
C PRO A 176 11.20 -2.21 -13.93
N THR A 177 9.94 -2.50 -13.60
CA THR A 177 8.78 -2.25 -14.47
C THR A 177 8.62 -0.76 -14.77
N TYR A 178 8.70 0.11 -13.75
CA TYR A 178 8.59 1.56 -13.96
C TYR A 178 9.79 2.14 -14.69
N VAL A 179 10.99 1.61 -14.46
CA VAL A 179 12.19 1.99 -15.24
C VAL A 179 12.01 1.63 -16.72
N ALA A 180 11.58 0.41 -17.02
CA ALA A 180 11.32 -0.05 -18.39
C ALA A 180 10.21 0.77 -19.06
N PHE A 181 9.14 1.09 -18.34
CA PHE A 181 8.02 1.89 -18.81
C PHE A 181 8.49 3.29 -19.26
N MET A 182 9.19 4.02 -18.41
CA MET A 182 9.65 5.36 -18.73
C MET A 182 10.67 5.37 -19.87
N LYS A 183 11.58 4.38 -19.93
CA LYS A 183 12.49 4.20 -21.06
C LYS A 183 11.74 3.95 -22.38
N ALA A 184 10.68 3.15 -22.37
CA ALA A 184 9.86 2.90 -23.56
C ALA A 184 9.19 4.19 -24.08
N LEU A 185 8.91 5.17 -23.20
CA LEU A 185 8.40 6.49 -23.57
C LEU A 185 9.51 7.48 -23.97
N GLY A 186 10.80 7.08 -23.96
CA GLY A 186 11.93 7.94 -24.29
C GLY A 186 12.32 8.94 -23.19
N ALA A 187 11.82 8.75 -21.98
CA ALA A 187 12.23 9.52 -20.80
C ALA A 187 13.50 8.95 -20.16
N ASN A 188 14.12 9.72 -19.27
CA ASN A 188 15.26 9.35 -18.46
C ASN A 188 14.76 9.01 -17.04
N PRO A 189 14.49 7.73 -16.70
CA PRO A 189 13.99 7.36 -15.39
C PRO A 189 15.08 7.42 -14.33
N VAL A 190 14.75 7.99 -13.18
CA VAL A 190 15.61 8.05 -12.00
C VAL A 190 14.89 7.32 -10.85
N PRO A 191 15.26 6.05 -10.55
CA PRO A 191 14.78 5.39 -9.35
C PRO A 191 15.21 6.16 -8.10
N MET A 192 14.26 6.48 -7.23
CA MET A 192 14.52 7.33 -6.06
C MET A 192 13.50 7.05 -4.96
N PRO A 193 13.91 6.94 -3.68
CA PRO A 193 13.01 6.86 -2.54
C PRO A 193 12.01 8.02 -2.52
N TYR A 194 10.76 7.73 -2.19
CA TYR A 194 9.67 8.72 -2.25
C TYR A 194 9.93 9.98 -1.42
N VAL A 195 10.56 9.83 -0.25
CA VAL A 195 10.85 10.91 0.69
C VAL A 195 11.74 12.02 0.09
N GLU A 196 12.53 11.71 -0.94
CA GLU A 196 13.48 12.64 -1.59
C GLU A 196 12.83 13.46 -2.72
N VAL A 197 11.67 13.02 -3.19
CA VAL A 197 11.10 13.50 -4.47
C VAL A 197 10.62 14.95 -4.41
N TYR A 198 9.98 15.37 -3.30
CA TYR A 198 9.50 16.75 -3.17
C TYR A 198 10.64 17.75 -3.32
N LEU A 199 11.77 17.49 -2.66
CA LEU A 199 12.95 18.34 -2.73
C LEU A 199 13.57 18.33 -4.15
N ALA A 200 13.66 17.15 -4.77
CA ALA A 200 14.18 17.00 -6.13
C ALA A 200 13.32 17.78 -7.16
N MET A 201 11.98 17.72 -7.04
CA MET A 201 11.06 18.52 -7.85
C MET A 201 11.24 20.02 -7.62
N LYS A 202 11.33 20.44 -6.36
CA LYS A 202 11.51 21.84 -5.97
C LYS A 202 12.82 22.43 -6.47
N GLN A 203 13.90 21.64 -6.46
CA GLN A 203 15.23 22.02 -6.96
C GLN A 203 15.36 21.91 -8.48
N GLY A 204 14.42 21.24 -9.16
CA GLY A 204 14.47 21.01 -10.59
C GLY A 204 15.51 19.98 -11.03
N THR A 205 15.99 19.11 -10.12
CA THR A 205 16.90 18.00 -10.46
C THR A 205 16.19 16.88 -11.21
N ILE A 206 14.86 16.80 -11.08
CA ILE A 206 13.96 16.02 -11.92
C ILE A 206 12.90 16.92 -12.55
N ASP A 207 12.42 16.55 -13.72
CA ASP A 207 11.39 17.29 -14.46
C ASP A 207 9.98 16.91 -14.01
N GLY A 208 9.84 15.73 -13.41
CA GLY A 208 8.56 15.20 -12.96
C GLY A 208 8.65 13.81 -12.36
N MET A 209 7.48 13.27 -12.09
CA MET A 209 7.26 11.90 -11.65
C MET A 209 5.88 11.43 -12.12
N GLU A 210 5.52 10.21 -11.79
CA GLU A 210 4.15 9.72 -11.91
C GLU A 210 3.57 9.48 -10.51
N LEU A 211 2.31 9.88 -10.28
CA LEU A 211 1.69 9.85 -8.95
C LEU A 211 0.16 9.83 -9.06
N PRO A 212 -0.56 9.19 -8.12
CA PRO A 212 -2.00 9.32 -8.01
C PRO A 212 -2.41 10.67 -7.39
N SER A 213 -3.66 11.08 -7.64
CA SER A 213 -4.16 12.40 -7.27
C SER A 213 -4.12 12.67 -5.76
N PHE A 214 -4.58 11.73 -4.96
CA PHE A 214 -4.68 11.96 -3.52
C PHE A 214 -3.31 11.97 -2.83
N THR A 215 -2.33 11.21 -3.31
CA THR A 215 -0.95 11.31 -2.79
C THR A 215 -0.33 12.65 -3.17
N MET A 216 -0.63 13.15 -4.39
CA MET A 216 -0.19 14.48 -4.81
C MET A 216 -0.70 15.57 -3.87
N THR A 217 -1.96 15.50 -3.43
CA THR A 217 -2.56 16.53 -2.58
C THR A 217 -2.21 16.36 -1.10
N SER A 218 -2.17 15.13 -0.56
CA SER A 218 -1.80 14.88 0.84
C SER A 218 -0.37 15.29 1.16
N ASP A 219 0.55 15.08 0.22
CA ASP A 219 1.98 15.39 0.38
C ASP A 219 2.39 16.71 -0.29
N LYS A 220 1.40 17.53 -0.68
CA LYS A 220 1.57 18.91 -1.18
C LYS A 220 2.38 19.04 -2.47
N PHE A 221 2.44 18.01 -3.31
CA PHE A 221 3.17 18.08 -4.59
C PHE A 221 2.56 19.08 -5.57
N GLN A 222 1.29 19.47 -5.43
CA GLN A 222 0.68 20.55 -6.21
C GLN A 222 1.40 21.89 -6.04
N GLU A 223 2.18 22.10 -4.98
CA GLU A 223 2.97 23.31 -4.77
C GLU A 223 4.22 23.36 -5.69
N VAL A 224 4.67 22.20 -6.17
CA VAL A 224 5.89 22.04 -6.99
C VAL A 224 5.62 21.44 -8.36
N THR A 225 4.32 21.34 -8.77
CA THR A 225 3.89 20.72 -10.04
C THR A 225 3.08 21.68 -10.89
N LYS A 226 3.47 21.84 -12.16
CA LYS A 226 2.75 22.70 -13.12
C LYS A 226 1.67 21.97 -13.89
N TYR A 227 1.92 20.72 -14.32
CA TYR A 227 1.04 19.94 -15.19
C TYR A 227 0.76 18.58 -14.57
N TYR A 228 -0.50 18.18 -14.55
CA TYR A 228 -0.96 16.86 -14.15
C TYR A 228 -1.77 16.25 -15.30
N SER A 229 -1.18 15.29 -16.01
CA SER A 229 -1.75 14.71 -17.23
C SER A 229 -2.33 13.34 -16.93
N LEU A 230 -3.64 13.17 -17.18
CA LEU A 230 -4.42 11.99 -16.79
C LEU A 230 -4.15 10.81 -17.74
N THR A 231 -2.98 10.23 -17.60
CA THR A 231 -2.53 9.05 -18.38
C THR A 231 -3.11 7.74 -17.84
N ARG A 232 -3.53 7.68 -16.57
CA ARG A 232 -4.12 6.48 -15.91
C ARG A 232 -3.37 5.19 -16.27
N HIS A 233 -2.03 5.27 -16.28
CA HIS A 233 -1.18 4.25 -16.88
C HIS A 233 -0.94 3.02 -15.99
N SER A 234 -1.11 3.11 -14.67
CA SER A 234 -1.02 1.96 -13.77
C SER A 234 -1.88 2.15 -12.52
N TYR A 235 -2.23 1.05 -11.89
CA TYR A 235 -2.94 1.01 -10.61
C TYR A 235 -2.24 -0.01 -9.70
N PRO A 236 -1.20 0.37 -8.97
CA PRO A 236 -0.48 -0.53 -8.06
C PRO A 236 -1.33 -0.81 -6.81
N PRO A 237 -1.77 -2.07 -6.61
CA PRO A 237 -2.52 -2.42 -5.41
C PRO A 237 -1.62 -2.41 -4.18
N ILE A 238 -2.21 -2.11 -3.02
CA ILE A 238 -1.52 -2.10 -1.72
C ILE A 238 -1.91 -3.35 -0.94
N ALA A 239 -0.90 -4.15 -0.56
CA ALA A 239 -1.07 -5.30 0.31
C ALA A 239 -0.78 -4.94 1.76
N TYR A 240 -1.57 -5.51 2.68
CA TYR A 240 -1.41 -5.33 4.12
C TYR A 240 -0.71 -6.54 4.73
N PHE A 241 0.42 -6.29 5.38
CA PHE A 241 1.27 -7.32 5.98
C PHE A 241 1.42 -7.12 7.48
N MET A 242 1.69 -8.22 8.17
CA MET A 242 2.13 -8.23 9.56
C MET A 242 3.37 -9.11 9.71
N ASN A 243 4.26 -8.78 10.63
CA ASN A 243 5.39 -9.65 11.00
C ASN A 243 4.89 -11.06 11.31
N MET A 244 5.47 -12.08 10.65
CA MET A 244 5.02 -13.47 10.75
C MET A 244 5.18 -14.02 12.17
N LYS A 245 6.30 -13.75 12.85
CA LYS A 245 6.54 -14.25 14.21
C LYS A 245 5.57 -13.62 15.21
N ARG A 246 5.30 -12.31 15.05
CA ARG A 246 4.34 -11.61 15.89
C ARG A 246 2.92 -12.14 15.68
N TYR A 247 2.52 -12.39 14.43
CA TYR A 247 1.22 -13.02 14.13
C TYR A 247 1.12 -14.42 14.72
N ALA A 248 2.14 -15.26 14.58
CA ALA A 248 2.16 -16.61 15.11
C ALA A 248 2.12 -16.65 16.64
N SER A 249 2.56 -15.61 17.34
CA SER A 249 2.50 -15.50 18.81
C SER A 249 1.10 -15.15 19.36
N LEU A 250 0.16 -14.76 18.48
CA LEU A 250 -1.21 -14.48 18.88
C LEU A 250 -1.97 -15.77 19.17
N SER A 251 -2.90 -15.75 20.16
CA SER A 251 -3.84 -16.84 20.33
C SER A 251 -4.72 -17.02 19.09
N PRO A 252 -5.30 -18.23 18.85
CA PRO A 252 -6.20 -18.45 17.71
C PRO A 252 -7.36 -17.44 17.64
N GLU A 253 -7.91 -17.05 18.78
CA GLU A 253 -8.93 -16.00 18.87
C GLU A 253 -8.42 -14.65 18.39
N LEU A 254 -7.24 -14.21 18.84
CA LEU A 254 -6.65 -12.93 18.43
C LEU A 254 -6.19 -12.96 16.97
N GLN A 255 -5.74 -14.11 16.45
CA GLN A 255 -5.46 -14.27 15.02
C GLN A 255 -6.71 -14.08 14.15
N LYS A 256 -7.86 -14.62 14.60
CA LYS A 256 -9.15 -14.42 13.93
C LYS A 256 -9.57 -12.95 13.94
N ILE A 257 -9.50 -12.30 15.12
CA ILE A 257 -9.79 -10.86 15.26
C ILE A 257 -8.89 -10.04 14.34
N MET A 258 -7.59 -10.34 14.30
CA MET A 258 -6.63 -9.66 13.43
C MET A 258 -7.02 -9.82 11.96
N GLY A 259 -7.29 -11.04 11.49
CA GLY A 259 -7.69 -11.32 10.11
C GLY A 259 -8.95 -10.56 9.70
N GLU A 260 -10.01 -10.62 10.52
CA GLU A 260 -11.26 -9.90 10.25
C GLU A 260 -11.08 -8.38 10.25
N SER A 261 -10.28 -7.86 11.18
CA SER A 261 -10.01 -6.41 11.26
C SER A 261 -9.19 -5.91 10.06
N MET A 262 -8.22 -6.70 9.60
CA MET A 262 -7.47 -6.41 8.38
C MET A 262 -8.36 -6.38 7.13
N GLN A 263 -9.28 -7.35 6.98
CA GLN A 263 -10.23 -7.34 5.87
C GLN A 263 -11.12 -6.09 5.89
N GLN A 264 -11.58 -5.68 7.08
CA GLN A 264 -12.35 -4.44 7.22
C GLN A 264 -11.53 -3.20 6.87
N ALA A 265 -10.26 -3.13 7.28
CA ALA A 265 -9.35 -2.03 6.94
C ALA A 265 -9.10 -1.96 5.42
N CYS A 266 -8.90 -3.12 4.76
CA CYS A 266 -8.76 -3.17 3.30
C CYS A 266 -10.02 -2.66 2.57
N ALA A 267 -11.20 -3.04 3.03
CA ALA A 267 -12.47 -2.56 2.48
C ALA A 267 -12.66 -1.05 2.72
N ALA A 268 -12.30 -0.55 3.90
CA ALA A 268 -12.33 0.88 4.23
C ALA A 268 -11.37 1.67 3.32
N HIS A 269 -10.15 1.18 3.10
CA HIS A 269 -9.18 1.79 2.21
C HIS A 269 -9.74 1.98 0.79
N ARG A 270 -10.37 0.95 0.21
CA ARG A 270 -11.00 1.02 -1.12
C ARG A 270 -12.09 2.09 -1.21
N ARG A 271 -12.93 2.20 -0.18
CA ARG A 271 -13.97 3.22 -0.12
C ARG A 271 -13.38 4.63 -0.01
N LEU A 272 -12.44 4.83 0.92
CA LEU A 272 -11.80 6.12 1.17
C LEU A 272 -11.02 6.63 -0.05
N GLU A 273 -10.36 5.73 -0.80
CA GLU A 273 -9.69 6.08 -2.06
C GLU A 273 -10.66 6.70 -3.08
N VAL A 274 -11.84 6.07 -3.27
CA VAL A 274 -12.85 6.57 -4.23
C VAL A 274 -13.41 7.92 -3.80
N GLU A 275 -13.68 8.10 -2.51
CA GLU A 275 -14.20 9.35 -1.96
C GLU A 275 -13.19 10.49 -2.10
N LYS A 276 -11.92 10.21 -1.83
CA LYS A 276 -10.84 11.20 -1.84
C LYS A 276 -10.51 11.73 -3.23
N GLU A 277 -10.43 10.85 -4.22
CA GLU A 277 -10.04 11.23 -5.59
C GLU A 277 -10.89 12.36 -6.16
N LYS A 278 -12.20 12.40 -5.87
CA LYS A 278 -13.11 13.45 -6.35
C LYS A 278 -12.74 14.85 -5.85
N GLN A 279 -12.17 14.94 -4.65
CA GLN A 279 -11.81 16.22 -4.02
C GLN A 279 -10.46 16.75 -4.50
N ASP A 280 -9.56 15.86 -4.88
CA ASP A 280 -8.16 16.20 -5.15
C ASP A 280 -7.98 17.07 -6.40
N PHE A 281 -8.77 16.83 -7.46
CA PHE A 281 -8.71 17.66 -8.67
C PHE A 281 -9.03 19.12 -8.41
N GLU A 282 -9.96 19.41 -7.50
CA GLU A 282 -10.29 20.78 -7.14
C GLU A 282 -9.16 21.44 -6.30
N VAL A 283 -8.50 20.66 -5.44
CA VAL A 283 -7.31 21.14 -4.69
C VAL A 283 -6.18 21.48 -5.65
N MET A 284 -5.89 20.62 -6.62
CA MET A 284 -4.85 20.85 -7.63
C MET A 284 -5.12 22.10 -8.47
N LYS A 285 -6.35 22.25 -8.97
CA LYS A 285 -6.74 23.41 -9.76
C LYS A 285 -6.62 24.72 -8.97
N LYS A 286 -7.06 24.73 -7.71
CA LYS A 286 -6.92 25.90 -6.83
C LYS A 286 -5.46 26.26 -6.55
N ALA A 287 -4.57 25.28 -6.51
CA ALA A 287 -3.13 25.49 -6.37
C ALA A 287 -2.45 25.96 -7.67
N GLY A 288 -3.18 26.02 -8.80
CA GLY A 288 -2.65 26.47 -10.10
C GLY A 288 -2.08 25.33 -10.97
N THR A 289 -2.20 24.06 -10.55
CA THR A 289 -1.82 22.93 -11.38
C THR A 289 -2.76 22.80 -12.58
N LYS A 290 -2.21 22.71 -13.78
CA LYS A 290 -2.97 22.51 -15.02
C LYS A 290 -3.22 21.02 -15.22
N VAL A 291 -4.47 20.62 -15.05
CA VAL A 291 -4.91 19.22 -15.27
C VAL A 291 -5.39 19.07 -16.71
N ASN A 292 -4.88 18.06 -17.43
CA ASN A 292 -5.30 17.76 -18.80
C ASN A 292 -5.61 16.27 -18.98
N GLU A 293 -6.62 15.97 -19.80
CA GLU A 293 -6.90 14.62 -20.27
C GLU A 293 -5.95 14.20 -21.38
N VAL A 294 -5.58 12.93 -21.39
CA VAL A 294 -4.91 12.28 -22.52
C VAL A 294 -5.99 11.52 -23.30
N LYS A 295 -6.40 12.09 -24.44
CA LYS A 295 -7.55 11.59 -25.20
C LYS A 295 -7.31 10.24 -25.91
N ASP A 296 -6.07 9.97 -26.32
CA ASP A 296 -5.71 8.72 -27.00
C ASP A 296 -4.51 8.06 -26.32
N LEU A 297 -4.81 7.01 -25.57
CA LEU A 297 -3.80 6.20 -24.86
C LEU A 297 -3.19 5.10 -25.76
N ARG A 298 -3.73 4.86 -26.98
CA ARG A 298 -3.27 3.76 -27.85
C ARG A 298 -1.82 3.96 -28.29
N ALA A 299 -1.39 5.21 -28.52
CA ALA A 299 -0.01 5.50 -28.86
C ALA A 299 0.95 5.14 -27.71
N PHE A 300 0.55 5.38 -26.46
CA PHE A 300 1.31 4.96 -25.29
C PHE A 300 1.33 3.43 -25.14
N GLN A 301 0.17 2.80 -25.29
CA GLN A 301 0.02 1.32 -25.19
C GLN A 301 0.86 0.59 -26.24
N ALA A 302 0.94 1.11 -27.46
CA ALA A 302 1.73 0.52 -28.54
C ALA A 302 3.22 0.37 -28.20
N LEU A 303 3.75 1.25 -27.36
CA LEU A 303 5.14 1.23 -26.91
C LEU A 303 5.41 0.24 -25.77
N MET A 304 4.37 -0.37 -25.17
CA MET A 304 4.51 -1.19 -23.97
C MET A 304 4.91 -2.64 -24.23
N LYS A 305 4.90 -3.11 -25.47
CA LYS A 305 5.25 -4.49 -25.80
C LYS A 305 6.60 -4.95 -25.21
N PRO A 306 7.70 -4.16 -25.28
CA PRO A 306 8.97 -4.55 -24.66
C PRO A 306 8.89 -4.62 -23.12
N VAL A 307 8.07 -3.77 -22.49
CA VAL A 307 7.88 -3.76 -21.02
C VAL A 307 7.19 -5.05 -20.59
N TYR A 308 6.12 -5.44 -21.28
CA TYR A 308 5.41 -6.69 -21.02
C TYR A 308 6.30 -7.91 -21.20
N ALA A 309 7.09 -7.98 -22.29
CA ALA A 309 8.02 -9.07 -22.53
C ALA A 309 9.11 -9.17 -21.44
N SER A 310 9.63 -8.03 -20.99
CA SER A 310 10.61 -7.98 -19.90
C SER A 310 10.05 -8.49 -18.58
N VAL A 311 8.83 -8.11 -18.24
CA VAL A 311 8.16 -8.57 -17.01
C VAL A 311 7.83 -10.04 -17.11
N GLU A 312 7.28 -10.52 -18.25
CA GLU A 312 7.00 -11.94 -18.47
C GLU A 312 8.25 -12.82 -18.31
N GLN A 313 9.39 -12.34 -18.82
CA GLN A 313 10.67 -13.06 -18.65
C GLN A 313 11.07 -13.22 -17.17
N GLN A 314 10.73 -12.23 -16.31
CA GLN A 314 11.09 -12.23 -14.90
C GLN A 314 10.11 -13.02 -14.04
N VAL A 315 8.79 -12.91 -14.32
CA VAL A 315 7.74 -13.51 -13.49
C VAL A 315 7.31 -14.89 -13.98
N GLY A 316 7.65 -15.24 -15.22
CA GLY A 316 7.28 -16.48 -15.89
C GLY A 316 5.96 -16.38 -16.65
N LYS A 317 5.94 -17.03 -17.84
CA LYS A 317 4.78 -17.00 -18.75
C LYS A 317 3.51 -17.57 -18.10
N GLU A 318 3.62 -18.67 -17.36
CA GLU A 318 2.47 -19.30 -16.69
C GLU A 318 1.74 -18.31 -15.75
N PHE A 319 2.49 -17.58 -14.92
CA PHE A 319 1.88 -16.59 -14.02
C PHE A 319 1.25 -15.45 -14.81
N MET A 320 1.91 -14.95 -15.86
CA MET A 320 1.38 -13.91 -16.73
C MET A 320 0.09 -14.33 -17.44
N ASP A 321 0.02 -15.55 -17.93
CA ASP A 321 -1.18 -16.10 -18.59
C ASP A 321 -2.35 -16.18 -17.59
N ARG A 322 -2.11 -16.69 -16.38
CA ARG A 322 -3.13 -16.79 -15.32
C ARG A 322 -3.62 -15.40 -14.85
N LEU A 323 -2.70 -14.46 -14.65
CA LEU A 323 -3.03 -13.09 -14.28
C LEU A 323 -3.86 -12.41 -15.37
N THR A 324 -3.45 -12.59 -16.64
CA THR A 324 -4.15 -12.01 -17.79
C THR A 324 -5.56 -12.59 -17.93
N ALA A 325 -5.71 -13.90 -17.80
CA ALA A 325 -7.02 -14.56 -17.82
C ALA A 325 -7.93 -14.08 -16.69
N ALA A 326 -7.39 -13.95 -15.46
CA ALA A 326 -8.12 -13.43 -14.31
C ALA A 326 -8.56 -11.95 -14.54
N ALA A 327 -7.68 -11.12 -15.10
CA ALA A 327 -7.99 -9.73 -15.41
C ALA A 327 -9.07 -9.60 -16.50
N GLN A 328 -9.03 -10.45 -17.52
CA GLN A 328 -10.07 -10.49 -18.57
C GLN A 328 -11.43 -10.92 -18.02
N ALA A 329 -11.47 -11.93 -17.16
CA ALA A 329 -12.70 -12.40 -16.52
C ALA A 329 -13.28 -11.41 -15.49
N ALA A 330 -12.50 -10.43 -15.06
CA ALA A 330 -12.90 -9.41 -14.08
C ALA A 330 -13.41 -8.10 -14.73
N ARG A 331 -13.35 -7.96 -16.04
CA ARG A 331 -13.84 -6.79 -16.80
C ARG A 331 -15.38 -6.63 -16.82
#